data_1ba9973194fbb4b14213b3d84aab9d8a
#
_entry.id   1ba9973194fbb4b14213b3d84aab9d8a
#
_cell.length_a   1.000
_cell.length_b   1.000
_cell.length_c   1.000
_cell.angle_alpha   90.00
_cell.angle_beta   90.00
_cell.angle_gamma   90.00
#
_symmetry.space_group_name_H-M   'P 1'
#
loop_
_entity.id
_entity.type
_entity.pdbx_description
1 polymer ?
#
loop_
_entity_poly.entity_id
_entity_poly.type
_entity_poly.pdbx_seq_one_letter_code
_entity_poly.pdbx_strand_id
1 'polypeptide(L)'
;MKRRIIIICAGLLMALPIVAQEFRPGVLAGLNLNAPSNMESRYGFRMGVKGELTFPKVVKGLYAESGLAISSLPWKSEKHIYPKTGIVSQTKATPYYLNIPLRAGFKWNCGRIAKFFVNAGPYLNIGLFGNIKDIQRGVNNEPLPWSNDDPSGYFDYVGSDHIVDWGLGFGTGIEVASHYQVSLGYEWGMRDIMSSSDNRPTYDSRMRTFTFQLAYMF
;
A
#
# COMPACT_ATOMS: atom_id res chain seq x y z
N MET A 1 29.51 -7.43 -12.46
CA MET A 1 29.08 -6.37 -11.53
C MET A 1 27.84 -6.79 -10.69
N LYS A 2 26.73 -7.29 -11.27
CA LYS A 2 25.49 -7.67 -10.54
C LYS A 2 25.70 -8.65 -9.39
N ARG A 3 26.50 -9.71 -9.56
CA ARG A 3 26.80 -10.69 -8.50
C ARG A 3 27.54 -10.09 -7.28
N ARG A 4 28.45 -9.13 -7.50
CA ARG A 4 29.19 -8.47 -6.40
C ARG A 4 28.28 -7.56 -5.57
N ILE A 5 27.32 -6.88 -6.21
CA ILE A 5 26.33 -6.04 -5.52
C ILE A 5 25.42 -6.90 -4.63
N ILE A 6 24.95 -8.06 -5.14
CA ILE A 6 24.11 -9.00 -4.37
C ILE A 6 24.86 -9.53 -3.12
N ILE A 7 26.15 -9.86 -3.26
CA ILE A 7 26.97 -10.36 -2.14
C ILE A 7 27.19 -9.25 -1.11
N ILE A 8 27.42 -8.01 -1.53
CA ILE A 8 27.59 -6.87 -0.61
C ILE A 8 26.27 -6.57 0.10
N CYS A 9 25.13 -6.58 -0.59
CA CYS A 9 23.81 -6.40 0.03
C CYS A 9 23.47 -7.55 0.99
N ALA A 10 23.77 -8.80 0.64
CA ALA A 10 23.58 -9.95 1.52
C ALA A 10 24.51 -9.88 2.75
N GLY A 11 25.75 -9.45 2.58
CA GLY A 11 26.70 -9.24 3.68
C GLY A 11 26.27 -8.11 4.62
N LEU A 12 25.74 -7.01 4.09
CA LEU A 12 25.15 -5.91 4.88
C LEU A 12 23.93 -6.38 5.68
N LEU A 13 23.04 -7.17 5.06
CA LEU A 13 21.87 -7.76 5.72
C LEU A 13 22.26 -8.74 6.85
N MET A 14 23.32 -9.50 6.67
CA MET A 14 23.83 -10.43 7.69
C MET A 14 24.55 -9.70 8.85
N ALA A 15 25.08 -8.49 8.62
CA ALA A 15 25.74 -7.69 9.66
C ALA A 15 24.73 -6.94 10.56
N LEU A 16 23.48 -6.74 10.13
CA LEU A 16 22.45 -6.04 10.90
C LEU A 16 22.14 -6.65 12.28
N PRO A 17 22.07 -7.99 12.46
CA PRO A 17 21.76 -8.56 13.78
C PRO A 17 22.85 -8.34 14.84
N ILE A 18 24.09 -8.05 14.44
CA ILE A 18 25.20 -7.83 15.39
C ILE A 18 25.10 -6.44 16.06
N VAL A 19 24.44 -5.49 15.41
CA VAL A 19 24.30 -4.10 15.88
C VAL A 19 22.89 -3.81 16.42
N ALA A 20 21.89 -4.58 15.99
CA ALA A 20 20.52 -4.48 16.46
C ALA A 20 20.40 -5.04 17.88
N GLN A 21 20.01 -4.21 18.83
CA GLN A 21 19.97 -4.61 20.25
C GLN A 21 18.58 -5.06 20.71
N GLU A 22 17.52 -4.63 20.05
CA GLU A 22 16.16 -5.00 20.45
C GLU A 22 15.28 -5.19 19.20
N PHE A 23 14.79 -6.40 19.02
CA PHE A 23 13.75 -6.70 18.05
C PHE A 23 12.41 -6.71 18.78
N ARG A 24 11.46 -5.94 18.27
CA ARG A 24 10.11 -5.83 18.81
C ARG A 24 9.10 -6.26 17.74
N PRO A 25 8.49 -7.43 17.88
CA PRO A 25 7.37 -7.83 17.02
C PRO A 25 6.10 -7.10 17.41
N GLY A 26 5.14 -7.05 16.50
CA GLY A 26 3.84 -6.45 16.76
C GLY A 26 2.81 -6.87 15.73
N VAL A 27 1.57 -6.53 16.03
CA VAL A 27 0.41 -6.70 15.14
C VAL A 27 -0.13 -5.33 14.76
N LEU A 28 -0.72 -5.23 13.58
CA LEU A 28 -1.29 -3.98 13.10
C LEU A 28 -2.66 -4.18 12.45
N ALA A 29 -3.49 -3.16 12.57
CA ALA A 29 -4.72 -3.01 11.82
C ALA A 29 -4.92 -1.54 11.46
N GLY A 30 -5.55 -1.26 10.32
CA GLY A 30 -5.74 0.11 9.87
C GLY A 30 -6.74 0.24 8.74
N LEU A 31 -7.02 1.50 8.42
CA LEU A 31 -7.86 1.91 7.29
C LEU A 31 -6.98 2.55 6.23
N ASN A 32 -7.25 2.23 4.99
CA ASN A 32 -6.65 2.84 3.83
C ASN A 32 -7.67 3.75 3.16
N LEU A 33 -7.26 4.96 2.79
CA LEU A 33 -7.94 5.76 1.79
C LEU A 33 -7.10 5.69 0.51
N ASN A 34 -7.56 4.89 -0.42
CA ASN A 34 -6.90 4.73 -1.71
C ASN A 34 -7.42 5.77 -2.69
N ALA A 35 -6.54 6.59 -3.22
CA ALA A 35 -6.83 7.70 -4.12
C ALA A 35 -5.90 7.68 -5.33
N PRO A 36 -6.04 6.70 -6.26
CA PRO A 36 -5.21 6.66 -7.45
C PRO A 36 -5.42 7.92 -8.30
N SER A 37 -4.40 8.30 -9.07
CA SER A 37 -4.52 9.43 -9.99
C SER A 37 -5.66 9.19 -10.98
N ASN A 38 -6.49 10.21 -11.23
CA ASN A 38 -7.63 10.19 -12.16
C ASN A 38 -8.71 9.13 -11.85
N MET A 39 -8.86 8.76 -10.57
CA MET A 39 -9.88 7.82 -10.09
C MET A 39 -10.56 8.32 -8.83
N GLU A 40 -11.78 7.82 -8.57
CA GLU A 40 -12.50 8.12 -7.34
C GLU A 40 -11.88 7.38 -6.14
N SER A 41 -11.64 8.12 -5.05
CA SER A 41 -11.07 7.57 -3.82
C SER A 41 -12.03 6.60 -3.14
N ARG A 42 -11.48 5.52 -2.57
CA ARG A 42 -12.25 4.53 -1.80
C ARG A 42 -11.52 4.09 -0.54
N TYR A 43 -12.32 3.72 0.46
CA TYR A 43 -11.80 3.17 1.70
C TYR A 43 -11.55 1.68 1.58
N GLY A 44 -10.42 1.25 2.07
CA GLY A 44 -10.00 -0.12 2.26
C GLY A 44 -9.51 -0.35 3.68
N PHE A 45 -8.95 -1.51 3.93
CA PHE A 45 -8.37 -1.86 5.22
C PHE A 45 -6.98 -2.48 5.05
N ARG A 46 -6.25 -2.54 6.16
CA ARG A 46 -4.95 -3.17 6.27
C ARG A 46 -4.87 -3.92 7.59
N MET A 47 -4.36 -5.15 7.59
CA MET A 47 -4.07 -5.91 8.81
C MET A 47 -2.86 -6.82 8.60
N GLY A 48 -2.09 -7.03 9.67
CA GLY A 48 -0.90 -7.86 9.55
C GLY A 48 0.00 -7.83 10.77
N VAL A 49 1.26 -8.18 10.52
CA VAL A 49 2.33 -8.19 11.51
C VAL A 49 3.44 -7.23 11.10
N LYS A 50 4.12 -6.68 12.07
CA LYS A 50 5.30 -5.83 11.86
C LYS A 50 6.40 -6.18 12.85
N GLY A 51 7.63 -5.83 12.51
CA GLY A 51 8.78 -5.94 13.37
C GLY A 51 9.59 -4.65 13.33
N GLU A 52 10.06 -4.22 14.46
CA GLU A 52 10.98 -3.09 14.61
C GLU A 52 12.33 -3.55 15.15
N LEU A 53 13.39 -3.07 14.52
CA LEU A 53 14.78 -3.23 14.97
C LEU A 53 15.29 -1.87 15.43
N THR A 54 15.65 -1.72 16.70
CA THR A 54 16.22 -0.48 17.23
C THR A 54 17.74 -0.54 17.25
N PHE A 55 18.40 0.61 17.02
CA PHE A 55 19.86 0.73 16.94
C PHE A 55 20.41 1.73 17.97
N PRO A 56 20.20 1.49 19.28
CA PRO A 56 20.56 2.45 20.33
C PRO A 56 22.08 2.70 20.46
N LYS A 57 22.90 1.74 20.00
CA LYS A 57 24.36 1.89 19.97
C LYS A 57 24.87 2.76 18.83
N VAL A 58 24.10 2.90 17.74
CA VAL A 58 24.45 3.74 16.58
C VAL A 58 23.95 5.15 16.80
N VAL A 59 22.63 5.30 16.96
CA VAL A 59 21.99 6.57 17.27
C VAL A 59 20.74 6.29 18.11
N LYS A 60 20.65 6.94 19.26
CA LYS A 60 19.48 6.80 20.13
C LYS A 60 18.20 7.28 19.41
N GLY A 61 17.23 6.38 19.26
CA GLY A 61 15.97 6.67 18.57
C GLY A 61 15.92 6.15 17.12
N LEU A 62 17.06 5.79 16.52
CA LEU A 62 17.08 5.20 15.18
C LEU A 62 16.47 3.79 15.21
N TYR A 63 15.60 3.50 14.25
CA TYR A 63 15.02 2.18 14.07
C TYR A 63 14.76 1.86 12.60
N ALA A 64 14.67 0.57 12.31
CA ALA A 64 14.13 0.06 11.04
C ALA A 64 12.87 -0.74 11.31
N GLU A 65 11.92 -0.69 10.40
CA GLU A 65 10.72 -1.51 10.47
C GLU A 65 10.45 -2.23 9.15
N SER A 66 9.89 -3.42 9.28
CA SER A 66 9.34 -4.18 8.18
C SER A 66 8.12 -4.96 8.66
N GLY A 67 7.37 -5.56 7.74
CA GLY A 67 6.19 -6.32 8.10
C GLY A 67 5.55 -7.01 6.91
N LEU A 68 4.47 -7.72 7.19
CA LEU A 68 3.61 -8.37 6.21
C LEU A 68 2.18 -8.01 6.54
N ALA A 69 1.49 -7.31 5.64
CA ALA A 69 0.10 -6.94 5.85
C ALA A 69 -0.75 -7.25 4.61
N ILE A 70 -1.92 -7.81 4.83
CA ILE A 70 -2.96 -7.88 3.80
C ILE A 70 -3.61 -6.50 3.73
N SER A 71 -3.61 -5.91 2.54
CA SER A 71 -4.08 -4.56 2.27
C SER A 71 -5.11 -4.57 1.15
N SER A 72 -6.31 -4.09 1.42
CA SER A 72 -7.33 -3.83 0.41
C SER A 72 -7.14 -2.43 -0.14
N LEU A 73 -6.99 -2.30 -1.46
CA LEU A 73 -6.76 -1.04 -2.17
C LEU A 73 -7.84 -0.80 -3.24
N PRO A 74 -9.11 -0.62 -2.84
CA PRO A 74 -10.20 -0.45 -3.77
C PRO A 74 -10.11 0.89 -4.51
N TRP A 75 -10.59 0.89 -5.75
CA TRP A 75 -10.70 2.08 -6.57
C TRP A 75 -11.93 2.03 -7.47
N LYS A 76 -12.25 3.15 -8.11
CA LYS A 76 -13.39 3.29 -9.00
C LYS A 76 -13.03 4.30 -10.08
N SER A 77 -13.29 3.95 -11.34
CA SER A 77 -13.06 4.87 -12.43
C SER A 77 -14.05 6.05 -12.37
N GLU A 78 -13.68 7.17 -12.98
CA GLU A 78 -14.64 8.21 -13.27
C GLU A 78 -15.78 7.68 -14.16
N LYS A 79 -16.95 8.29 -14.05
CA LYS A 79 -18.09 7.95 -14.90
C LYS A 79 -17.84 8.45 -16.31
N HIS A 80 -17.79 7.55 -17.27
CA HIS A 80 -17.74 7.90 -18.68
C HIS A 80 -19.14 7.89 -19.28
N ILE A 81 -19.59 9.04 -19.73
CA ILE A 81 -20.90 9.19 -20.39
C ILE A 81 -20.66 9.19 -21.90
N TYR A 82 -21.27 8.25 -22.62
CA TYR A 82 -21.24 8.20 -24.07
C TYR A 82 -22.26 9.19 -24.66
N PRO A 83 -21.84 10.30 -25.30
CA PRO A 83 -22.78 11.39 -25.69
C PRO A 83 -23.84 10.95 -26.68
N LYS A 84 -23.58 9.95 -27.53
CA LYS A 84 -24.51 9.46 -28.54
C LYS A 84 -25.60 8.54 -28.00
N THR A 85 -25.33 7.82 -26.93
CA THR A 85 -26.24 6.78 -26.41
C THR A 85 -26.74 7.10 -25.00
N GLY A 86 -26.15 8.09 -24.32
CA GLY A 86 -26.45 8.41 -22.94
C GLY A 86 -26.01 7.30 -21.93
N ILE A 87 -25.31 6.28 -22.40
CA ILE A 87 -24.83 5.18 -21.55
C ILE A 87 -23.74 5.70 -20.61
N VAL A 88 -23.87 5.35 -19.33
CA VAL A 88 -22.86 5.63 -18.31
C VAL A 88 -22.08 4.34 -18.04
N SER A 89 -20.76 4.37 -18.25
CA SER A 89 -19.85 3.26 -17.93
C SER A 89 -18.96 3.62 -16.75
N GLN A 90 -18.78 2.70 -15.83
CA GLN A 90 -17.96 2.85 -14.65
C GLN A 90 -17.36 1.52 -14.18
N THR A 91 -16.06 1.46 -14.03
CA THR A 91 -15.34 0.30 -13.51
C THR A 91 -15.11 0.43 -12.01
N LYS A 92 -15.36 -0.64 -11.25
CA LYS A 92 -15.06 -0.75 -9.82
C LYS A 92 -14.15 -1.94 -9.59
N ALA A 93 -13.08 -1.74 -8.85
CA ALA A 93 -12.17 -2.79 -8.47
C ALA A 93 -11.91 -2.80 -6.96
N THR A 94 -11.67 -3.99 -6.45
CA THR A 94 -11.28 -4.21 -5.06
C THR A 94 -10.16 -5.25 -5.03
N PRO A 95 -8.92 -4.86 -5.35
CA PRO A 95 -7.76 -5.72 -5.25
C PRO A 95 -7.26 -5.83 -3.81
N TYR A 96 -6.68 -6.99 -3.49
CA TYR A 96 -6.00 -7.28 -2.23
C TYR A 96 -4.54 -7.59 -2.52
N TYR A 97 -3.67 -6.97 -1.74
CA TYR A 97 -2.23 -7.09 -1.85
C TYR A 97 -1.59 -7.55 -0.55
N LEU A 98 -0.52 -8.30 -0.66
CA LEU A 98 0.44 -8.45 0.41
C LEU A 98 1.38 -7.24 0.37
N ASN A 99 1.27 -6.36 1.36
CA ASN A 99 2.11 -5.19 1.51
C ASN A 99 3.32 -5.51 2.38
N ILE A 100 4.50 -5.21 1.89
CA ILE A 100 5.80 -5.45 2.52
C ILE A 100 6.54 -4.09 2.57
N PRO A 101 6.40 -3.31 3.66
CA PRO A 101 7.16 -2.09 3.85
C PRO A 101 8.59 -2.41 4.32
N LEU A 102 9.55 -1.59 3.93
CA LEU A 102 10.91 -1.58 4.48
C LEU A 102 11.26 -0.12 4.77
N ARG A 103 11.13 0.30 6.03
CA ARG A 103 11.26 1.70 6.41
C ARG A 103 12.35 1.88 7.45
N ALA A 104 13.06 3.00 7.35
CA ALA A 104 13.92 3.51 8.41
C ALA A 104 13.24 4.70 9.06
N GLY A 105 13.42 4.86 10.36
CA GLY A 105 12.74 5.91 11.10
C GLY A 105 13.49 6.36 12.34
N PHE A 106 12.93 7.37 12.95
CA PHE A 106 13.46 7.96 14.17
C PHE A 106 12.34 8.18 15.19
N LYS A 107 12.64 7.87 16.48
CA LYS A 107 11.73 8.03 17.61
C LYS A 107 12.30 9.05 18.61
N TRP A 108 11.50 10.03 18.97
CA TRP A 108 11.79 11.02 20.01
C TRP A 108 10.90 10.82 21.22
N ASN A 109 11.45 10.92 22.40
CA ASN A 109 10.67 10.89 23.63
C ASN A 109 9.83 12.17 23.76
N CYS A 110 8.52 12.02 23.91
CA CYS A 110 7.55 13.06 24.21
C CYS A 110 7.02 12.85 25.64
N GLY A 111 7.77 13.31 26.63
CA GLY A 111 7.42 13.05 28.03
C GLY A 111 7.87 11.68 28.53
N ARG A 112 7.17 11.15 29.56
CA ARG A 112 7.60 9.90 30.24
C ARG A 112 7.09 8.63 29.60
N ILE A 113 5.95 8.68 28.93
CA ILE A 113 5.22 7.48 28.45
C ILE A 113 4.98 7.47 26.94
N ALA A 114 5.25 8.58 26.24
CA ALA A 114 4.99 8.71 24.81
C ALA A 114 6.27 8.96 24.02
N LYS A 115 6.32 8.42 22.80
CA LYS A 115 7.36 8.69 21.80
C LYS A 115 6.69 9.10 20.51
N PHE A 116 7.12 10.21 19.94
CA PHE A 116 6.79 10.57 18.57
C PHE A 116 7.74 9.88 17.61
N PHE A 117 7.26 9.44 16.46
CA PHE A 117 8.11 8.83 15.45
C PHE A 117 7.77 9.27 14.04
N VAL A 118 8.78 9.23 13.18
CA VAL A 118 8.65 9.35 11.74
C VAL A 118 9.42 8.21 11.06
N ASN A 119 8.96 7.78 9.92
CA ASN A 119 9.66 6.80 9.11
C ASN A 119 9.45 7.04 7.62
N ALA A 120 10.36 6.53 6.81
CA ALA A 120 10.27 6.55 5.37
C ALA A 120 11.04 5.35 4.77
N GLY A 121 10.64 4.93 3.60
CA GLY A 121 11.33 3.88 2.85
C GLY A 121 10.48 3.27 1.75
N PRO A 122 11.05 2.32 0.99
CA PRO A 122 10.32 1.63 -0.05
C PRO A 122 9.26 0.68 0.53
N TYR A 123 8.27 0.37 -0.31
CA TYR A 123 7.33 -0.72 -0.09
C TYR A 123 7.17 -1.55 -1.34
N LEU A 124 6.75 -2.79 -1.16
CA LEU A 124 6.37 -3.72 -2.21
C LEU A 124 4.96 -4.24 -1.92
N ASN A 125 4.09 -4.16 -2.91
CA ASN A 125 2.77 -4.77 -2.89
C ASN A 125 2.74 -5.93 -3.89
N ILE A 126 2.36 -7.12 -3.43
CA ILE A 126 2.20 -8.30 -4.27
C ILE A 126 0.71 -8.62 -4.31
N GLY A 127 0.11 -8.59 -5.50
CA GLY A 127 -1.30 -8.92 -5.71
C GLY A 127 -1.62 -10.36 -5.31
N LEU A 128 -2.66 -10.54 -4.51
CA LEU A 128 -3.09 -11.85 -4.04
C LEU A 128 -4.34 -12.29 -4.80
N PHE A 129 -5.39 -11.51 -4.71
CA PHE A 129 -6.69 -11.72 -5.35
C PHE A 129 -7.43 -10.40 -5.43
N GLY A 130 -8.53 -10.37 -6.15
CA GLY A 130 -9.36 -9.18 -6.27
C GLY A 130 -10.47 -9.37 -7.25
N ASN A 131 -11.46 -8.49 -7.17
CA ASN A 131 -12.60 -8.48 -8.06
C ASN A 131 -12.65 -7.15 -8.82
N ILE A 132 -13.07 -7.23 -10.09
CA ILE A 132 -13.36 -6.08 -10.93
C ILE A 132 -14.74 -6.23 -11.55
N LYS A 133 -15.46 -5.14 -11.68
CA LYS A 133 -16.79 -5.07 -12.28
C LYS A 133 -16.87 -3.86 -13.22
N ASP A 134 -17.36 -4.09 -14.42
CA ASP A 134 -17.68 -3.04 -15.38
C ASP A 134 -19.18 -2.81 -15.41
N ILE A 135 -19.61 -1.74 -14.78
CA ILE A 135 -21.01 -1.37 -14.62
C ILE A 135 -21.41 -0.43 -15.75
N GLN A 136 -22.34 -0.85 -16.59
CA GLN A 136 -22.92 -0.02 -17.64
C GLN A 136 -24.41 0.22 -17.35
N ARG A 137 -24.81 1.48 -17.38
CA ARG A 137 -26.17 1.92 -17.08
C ARG A 137 -26.74 2.71 -18.26
N GLY A 138 -28.00 2.48 -18.59
CA GLY A 138 -28.74 3.26 -19.56
C GLY A 138 -29.14 4.65 -19.06
N VAL A 139 -29.84 5.40 -19.88
CA VAL A 139 -30.24 6.80 -19.61
C VAL A 139 -31.06 6.92 -18.32
N ASN A 140 -31.91 5.94 -18.04
CA ASN A 140 -32.77 5.90 -16.84
C ASN A 140 -32.11 5.17 -15.66
N ASN A 141 -30.77 4.99 -15.70
CA ASN A 141 -29.99 4.25 -14.69
C ASN A 141 -30.35 2.76 -14.59
N GLU A 142 -31.06 2.20 -15.58
CA GLU A 142 -31.29 0.76 -15.67
C GLU A 142 -30.00 -0.01 -16.03
N PRO A 143 -29.78 -1.23 -15.49
CA PRO A 143 -28.67 -2.08 -15.90
C PRO A 143 -28.87 -2.52 -17.36
N LEU A 144 -27.81 -2.41 -18.17
CA LEU A 144 -27.86 -2.89 -19.55
C LEU A 144 -27.65 -4.40 -19.61
N PRO A 145 -28.28 -5.12 -20.55
CA PRO A 145 -28.17 -6.59 -20.65
C PRO A 145 -26.74 -7.10 -20.84
N TRP A 146 -25.85 -6.27 -21.34
CA TRP A 146 -24.42 -6.57 -21.54
C TRP A 146 -23.52 -5.97 -20.45
N SER A 147 -24.11 -5.34 -19.40
CA SER A 147 -23.35 -4.90 -18.24
C SER A 147 -22.76 -6.12 -17.53
N ASN A 148 -21.45 -6.15 -17.36
CA ASN A 148 -20.79 -7.22 -16.63
C ASN A 148 -20.78 -6.88 -15.13
N ASP A 149 -21.94 -7.00 -14.50
CA ASP A 149 -22.08 -6.80 -13.06
C ASP A 149 -21.52 -7.98 -12.24
N ASP A 150 -21.21 -9.10 -12.91
CA ASP A 150 -20.55 -10.24 -12.28
C ASP A 150 -19.06 -9.94 -12.05
N PRO A 151 -18.53 -10.25 -10.85
CA PRO A 151 -17.13 -10.00 -10.54
C PRO A 151 -16.25 -10.97 -11.33
N SER A 152 -15.32 -10.43 -12.11
CA SER A 152 -14.21 -11.17 -12.70
C SER A 152 -12.94 -10.98 -11.87
N GLY A 153 -11.96 -11.88 -12.06
CA GLY A 153 -10.67 -11.80 -11.40
C GLY A 153 -9.93 -10.51 -11.78
N TYR A 154 -9.56 -9.70 -10.78
CA TYR A 154 -8.88 -8.42 -11.04
C TYR A 154 -7.56 -8.62 -11.79
N PHE A 155 -6.71 -9.54 -11.33
CA PHE A 155 -5.38 -9.76 -11.91
C PHE A 155 -5.43 -10.49 -13.25
N ASP A 156 -6.50 -11.25 -13.52
CA ASP A 156 -6.76 -11.85 -14.83
C ASP A 156 -7.16 -10.76 -15.85
N TYR A 157 -7.89 -9.74 -15.40
CA TYR A 157 -8.34 -8.63 -16.24
C TYR A 157 -7.21 -7.63 -16.55
N VAL A 158 -6.41 -7.24 -15.56
CA VAL A 158 -5.32 -6.24 -15.75
C VAL A 158 -4.02 -6.88 -16.25
N GLY A 159 -3.92 -8.21 -16.27
CA GLY A 159 -2.75 -8.97 -16.71
C GLY A 159 -1.72 -9.21 -15.61
N SER A 160 -0.93 -10.26 -15.79
CA SER A 160 0.09 -10.72 -14.83
C SER A 160 1.18 -9.67 -14.53
N ASP A 161 1.41 -8.75 -15.44
CA ASP A 161 2.42 -7.69 -15.25
C ASP A 161 2.03 -6.71 -14.14
N HIS A 162 0.76 -6.63 -13.75
CA HIS A 162 0.24 -5.72 -12.73
C HIS A 162 0.10 -6.33 -11.33
N ILE A 163 0.59 -7.56 -11.14
CA ILE A 163 0.58 -8.24 -9.84
C ILE A 163 1.49 -7.55 -8.82
N VAL A 164 2.55 -6.88 -9.28
CA VAL A 164 3.53 -6.22 -8.40
C VAL A 164 3.42 -4.71 -8.53
N ASP A 165 3.21 -4.01 -7.42
CA ASP A 165 3.30 -2.56 -7.27
C ASP A 165 4.39 -2.21 -6.25
N TRP A 166 5.11 -1.14 -6.46
CA TRP A 166 6.15 -0.67 -5.57
C TRP A 166 6.22 0.86 -5.55
N GLY A 167 6.77 1.39 -4.48
CA GLY A 167 6.88 2.83 -4.32
C GLY A 167 7.59 3.24 -3.05
N LEU A 168 7.38 4.49 -2.66
CA LEU A 168 7.90 5.07 -1.43
C LEU A 168 6.77 5.28 -0.43
N GLY A 169 7.04 4.93 0.82
CA GLY A 169 6.13 5.14 1.94
C GLY A 169 6.73 6.10 2.96
N PHE A 170 5.87 6.92 3.54
CA PHE A 170 6.18 7.85 4.63
C PHE A 170 5.19 7.60 5.76
N GLY A 171 5.65 7.70 6.99
CA GLY A 171 4.79 7.51 8.15
C GLY A 171 5.20 8.40 9.31
N THR A 172 4.21 8.77 10.12
CA THR A 172 4.41 9.47 11.38
C THR A 172 3.40 8.99 12.40
N GLY A 173 3.73 9.07 13.67
CA GLY A 173 2.82 8.61 14.70
C GLY A 173 3.34 8.80 16.11
N ILE A 174 2.56 8.26 17.03
CA ILE A 174 2.85 8.28 18.48
C ILE A 174 2.84 6.85 18.99
N GLU A 175 3.86 6.49 19.75
CA GLU A 175 3.94 5.27 20.55
C GLU A 175 3.67 5.63 22.01
N VAL A 176 2.73 4.94 22.65
CA VAL A 176 2.34 5.16 24.06
C VAL A 176 2.64 3.87 24.85
N ALA A 177 3.17 4.06 26.06
CA ALA A 177 3.54 2.99 26.98
C ALA A 177 4.42 1.90 26.36
N SER A 178 5.18 2.25 25.31
CA SER A 178 6.06 1.37 24.54
C SER A 178 5.35 0.20 23.84
N HIS A 179 4.02 0.16 23.81
CA HIS A 179 3.24 -0.94 23.24
C HIS A 179 2.27 -0.45 22.17
N TYR A 180 1.57 0.65 22.39
CA TYR A 180 0.50 1.11 21.51
C TYR A 180 1.02 2.16 20.53
N GLN A 181 0.83 1.93 19.25
CA GLN A 181 1.20 2.90 18.22
C GLN A 181 -0.05 3.33 17.45
N VAL A 182 -0.18 4.64 17.27
CA VAL A 182 -1.15 5.26 16.36
C VAL A 182 -0.37 6.00 15.31
N SER A 183 -0.63 5.71 14.04
CA SER A 183 0.15 6.30 12.94
C SER A 183 -0.71 6.70 11.76
N LEU A 184 -0.23 7.72 11.06
CA LEU A 184 -0.65 8.13 9.74
C LEU A 184 0.46 7.82 8.75
N GLY A 185 0.09 7.29 7.60
CA GLY A 185 1.03 6.96 6.54
C GLY A 185 0.55 7.45 5.19
N TYR A 186 1.49 7.60 4.29
CA TYR A 186 1.25 7.87 2.88
C TYR A 186 2.15 6.98 2.04
N GLU A 187 1.58 6.26 1.09
CA GLU A 187 2.29 5.42 0.13
C GLU A 187 2.09 6.00 -1.27
N TRP A 188 3.20 6.30 -1.93
CA TRP A 188 3.27 6.82 -3.28
C TRP A 188 3.77 5.75 -4.22
N GLY A 189 2.86 5.15 -4.99
CA GLY A 189 3.17 4.17 -6.03
C GLY A 189 3.92 4.79 -7.20
N MET A 190 4.92 4.08 -7.68
CA MET A 190 5.75 4.49 -8.82
C MET A 190 5.33 3.79 -10.11
N ARG A 191 4.46 2.79 -10.03
CA ARG A 191 3.99 2.01 -11.16
C ARG A 191 2.56 2.39 -11.55
N ASP A 192 2.30 2.45 -12.85
CA ASP A 192 0.95 2.62 -13.39
C ASP A 192 0.16 1.30 -13.31
N ILE A 193 -1.08 1.38 -12.80
CA ILE A 193 -1.96 0.22 -12.62
C ILE A 193 -2.63 -0.20 -13.94
N MET A 194 -2.77 0.72 -14.90
CA MET A 194 -3.47 0.54 -16.17
C MET A 194 -2.58 0.89 -17.37
N SER A 195 -1.35 0.39 -17.41
CA SER A 195 -0.51 0.51 -18.59
C SER A 195 -0.96 -0.53 -19.63
N SER A 196 -1.85 -0.16 -20.55
CA SER A 196 -2.12 -1.01 -21.72
C SER A 196 -1.02 -0.82 -22.76
N SER A 197 -0.47 -1.91 -23.29
CA SER A 197 0.53 -1.93 -24.36
C SER A 197 0.01 -1.49 -25.73
N ASP A 198 -1.24 -1.09 -25.84
CA ASP A 198 -1.85 -0.57 -27.05
C ASP A 198 -1.90 0.97 -27.01
N ASN A 199 -1.33 1.61 -28.00
CA ASN A 199 -1.29 3.02 -28.41
C ASN A 199 -2.42 3.98 -27.94
N ARG A 200 -2.99 3.74 -26.76
CA ARG A 200 -3.96 4.65 -26.11
C ARG A 200 -3.22 5.63 -25.20
N PRO A 201 -3.69 6.86 -25.06
CA PRO A 201 -3.06 7.82 -24.15
C PRO A 201 -3.00 7.20 -22.75
N THR A 202 -1.79 7.05 -22.24
CA THR A 202 -1.51 6.51 -20.91
C THR A 202 -2.03 7.54 -19.89
N TYR A 203 -3.15 7.24 -19.26
CA TYR A 203 -3.58 8.02 -18.11
C TYR A 203 -2.71 7.61 -16.92
N ASP A 204 -2.11 8.60 -16.25
CA ASP A 204 -1.38 8.38 -14.98
C ASP A 204 -2.37 7.75 -13.97
N SER A 205 -2.17 6.47 -13.67
CA SER A 205 -3.03 5.67 -12.79
C SER A 205 -2.26 5.13 -11.58
N ARG A 206 -1.25 5.90 -11.10
CA ARG A 206 -0.41 5.50 -9.97
C ARG A 206 -1.20 5.42 -8.68
N MET A 207 -0.93 4.37 -7.89
CA MET A 207 -1.52 4.21 -6.57
C MET A 207 -1.04 5.30 -5.61
N ARG A 208 -1.97 5.89 -4.88
CA ARG A 208 -1.72 6.83 -3.78
C ARG A 208 -2.61 6.42 -2.62
N THR A 209 -2.01 6.05 -1.52
CA THR A 209 -2.74 5.50 -0.38
C THR A 209 -2.40 6.26 0.89
N PHE A 210 -3.42 6.86 1.52
CA PHE A 210 -3.33 7.36 2.89
C PHE A 210 -3.74 6.24 3.84
N THR A 211 -3.01 6.07 4.93
CA THR A 211 -3.25 5.02 5.91
C THR A 211 -3.38 5.60 7.30
N PHE A 212 -4.43 5.21 8.02
CA PHE A 212 -4.55 5.35 9.47
C PHE A 212 -4.35 3.97 10.08
N GLN A 213 -3.40 3.80 10.99
CA GLN A 213 -3.02 2.50 11.51
C GLN A 213 -2.86 2.51 13.02
N LEU A 214 -3.36 1.48 13.64
CA LEU A 214 -3.12 1.11 15.04
C LEU A 214 -2.22 -0.11 15.06
N ALA A 215 -1.24 -0.16 15.97
CA ALA A 215 -0.41 -1.32 16.19
C ALA A 215 -0.18 -1.57 17.68
N TYR A 216 -0.01 -2.83 18.03
CA TYR A 216 0.43 -3.28 19.33
C TYR A 216 1.78 -3.96 19.19
N MET A 217 2.76 -3.47 19.96
CA MET A 217 4.13 -3.99 19.99
C MET A 217 4.33 -4.81 21.27
N PHE A 218 4.88 -6.01 21.10
CA PHE A 218 5.15 -6.93 22.21
C PHE A 218 6.44 -6.60 22.95
#